data_fa30ba9bff10eb389372a900108aad7b
#
_entry.id   fa30ba9bff10eb389372a900108aad7b
#
_cell.length_a   1.000
_cell.length_b   1.000
_cell.length_c   1.000
_cell.angle_alpha   90.00
_cell.angle_beta   90.00
_cell.angle_gamma   90.00
#
_symmetry.space_group_name_H-M   'P 1'
#
loop_
_entity.id
_entity.type
_entity.pdbx_description
1 polymer ?
#
loop_
_entity_poly.entity_id
_entity_poly.type
_entity_poly.pdbx_seq_one_letter_code
_entity_poly.pdbx_strand_id
1 'polypeptide(L)'
;MLLTPQDVPTATEVTAPLETATVPTVTEETPQQVTFKTPLATATAETDLDITTVQPSTDNHRKTFNDASLQELAESIREVGVLQAIAVRPHTGGGYEIIYGERRYRASLLAGAKTIKATIYNNVTDDEAEDMSLSENLQREQVRPTEEAKAFKRLLEKGRYDMYSLVSRFGRSEKYIYTRLKLNE
;
A
#
# COMPACT_ATOMS: atom_id res chain seq x y z
N MET A 1 50.23 18.43 56.48
CA MET A 1 51.64 18.35 56.09
C MET A 1 51.67 18.42 54.56
N LEU A 2 52.14 19.52 54.07
CA LEU A 2 52.25 19.92 52.67
C LEU A 2 53.29 19.08 51.96
N LEU A 3 53.03 18.75 50.71
CA LEU A 3 54.08 18.65 49.69
C LEU A 3 53.44 18.87 48.31
N THR A 4 53.88 19.89 47.66
CA THR A 4 53.58 20.39 46.32
C THR A 4 54.52 19.79 45.24
N PRO A 5 54.38 20.16 43.98
CA PRO A 5 54.54 19.36 42.77
C PRO A 5 55.92 19.60 42.11
N GLN A 6 56.26 18.78 41.17
CA GLN A 6 57.24 18.96 40.05
C GLN A 6 57.52 17.54 39.53
N ASP A 7 57.48 17.17 38.26
CA ASP A 7 58.22 17.68 37.14
C ASP A 7 57.60 17.13 35.83
N VAL A 8 57.55 17.97 34.83
CA VAL A 8 57.22 17.62 33.46
C VAL A 8 58.54 17.49 32.69
N PRO A 9 58.77 16.41 31.93
CA PRO A 9 59.73 16.47 30.82
C PRO A 9 59.04 16.68 29.51
N THR A 10 59.44 17.71 28.83
CA THR A 10 59.25 18.07 27.45
C THR A 10 59.73 16.98 26.51
N ALA A 11 58.86 16.44 25.66
CA ALA A 11 59.26 15.49 24.64
C ALA A 11 59.11 16.10 23.26
N THR A 12 60.15 16.07 22.59
CA THR A 12 60.60 16.35 21.26
C THR A 12 59.59 16.03 20.16
N GLU A 13 59.35 17.01 19.35
CA GLU A 13 58.64 17.03 18.07
C GLU A 13 59.36 16.14 17.06
N VAL A 14 58.67 15.11 16.54
CA VAL A 14 59.11 14.36 15.36
C VAL A 14 58.04 14.52 14.28
N THR A 15 58.34 15.40 13.36
CA THR A 15 57.58 15.65 12.15
C THR A 15 57.79 14.50 11.17
N ALA A 16 56.76 13.74 10.85
CA ALA A 16 56.69 12.90 9.66
C ALA A 16 55.51 13.30 8.79
N PRO A 17 55.68 13.44 7.47
CA PRO A 17 54.55 13.89 6.62
C PRO A 17 53.52 12.81 6.39
N LEU A 18 52.26 13.14 6.66
CA LEU A 18 51.11 12.30 6.31
C LEU A 18 50.92 12.36 4.79
N GLU A 19 51.06 11.21 4.14
CA GLU A 19 50.59 10.98 2.79
C GLU A 19 49.09 11.18 2.75
N THR A 20 48.65 12.10 1.93
CA THR A 20 47.21 12.35 1.61
C THR A 20 46.68 11.16 0.82
N ALA A 21 46.05 10.22 1.53
CA ALA A 21 45.18 9.24 0.89
C ALA A 21 43.97 9.96 0.33
N THR A 22 43.89 10.04 -0.99
CA THR A 22 42.75 10.55 -1.74
C THR A 22 41.57 9.64 -1.51
N VAL A 23 40.62 10.09 -0.69
CA VAL A 23 39.31 9.46 -0.53
C VAL A 23 38.58 9.62 -1.86
N PRO A 24 38.10 8.54 -2.51
CA PRO A 24 37.29 8.70 -3.70
C PRO A 24 36.00 9.41 -3.30
N THR A 25 35.77 10.57 -3.93
CA THR A 25 34.53 11.32 -3.84
C THR A 25 33.40 10.40 -4.33
N VAL A 26 32.61 9.89 -3.40
CA VAL A 26 31.34 9.25 -3.73
C VAL A 26 30.45 10.38 -4.26
N THR A 27 30.27 10.38 -5.56
CA THR A 27 29.27 11.22 -6.22
C THR A 27 27.94 10.82 -5.62
N GLU A 28 27.34 11.67 -4.80
CA GLU A 28 25.94 11.56 -4.39
C GLU A 28 25.10 11.65 -5.67
N GLU A 29 24.74 10.48 -6.21
CA GLU A 29 23.63 10.41 -7.16
C GLU A 29 22.39 10.86 -6.41
N THR A 30 21.95 12.07 -6.71
CA THR A 30 20.65 12.60 -6.31
C THR A 30 19.60 11.52 -6.59
N PRO A 31 18.79 11.11 -5.60
CA PRO A 31 17.73 10.14 -5.82
C PRO A 31 16.85 10.66 -6.95
N GLN A 32 16.88 9.98 -8.09
CA GLN A 32 15.97 10.29 -9.19
C GLN A 32 14.56 10.25 -8.61
N GLN A 33 13.89 11.39 -8.65
CA GLN A 33 12.48 11.48 -8.31
C GLN A 33 11.74 10.49 -9.19
N VAL A 34 11.34 9.37 -8.58
CA VAL A 34 10.49 8.37 -9.22
C VAL A 34 9.14 9.04 -9.43
N THR A 35 8.95 9.56 -10.62
CA THR A 35 7.65 10.03 -11.08
C THR A 35 6.77 8.80 -11.14
N PHE A 36 5.91 8.64 -10.12
CA PHE A 36 4.83 7.67 -10.15
C PHE A 36 4.01 7.92 -11.41
N LYS A 37 4.11 7.03 -12.40
CA LYS A 37 3.42 7.15 -13.69
C LYS A 37 1.89 7.00 -13.58
N THR A 38 1.37 6.79 -12.39
CA THR A 38 -0.07 6.72 -12.18
C THR A 38 -0.54 8.07 -11.68
N PRO A 39 -1.31 8.85 -12.45
CA PRO A 39 -2.07 9.95 -11.90
C PRO A 39 -2.87 9.37 -10.73
N LEU A 40 -2.72 9.93 -9.55
CA LEU A 40 -3.56 9.53 -8.42
C LEU A 40 -5.00 9.77 -8.87
N ALA A 41 -5.76 8.69 -9.08
CA ALA A 41 -7.15 8.81 -9.49
C ALA A 41 -7.84 9.82 -8.57
N THR A 42 -8.47 10.83 -9.14
CA THR A 42 -9.05 11.91 -8.35
C THR A 42 -10.23 11.35 -7.57
N ALA A 43 -10.02 11.16 -6.28
CA ALA A 43 -11.09 10.75 -5.36
C ALA A 43 -12.00 11.94 -5.07
N THR A 44 -13.30 11.72 -5.07
CA THR A 44 -14.26 12.68 -4.52
C THR A 44 -14.28 12.58 -2.99
N ALA A 45 -14.93 13.55 -2.34
CA ALA A 45 -15.31 13.38 -0.94
C ALA A 45 -16.23 12.16 -0.78
N GLU A 46 -16.21 11.56 0.41
CA GLU A 46 -17.14 10.47 0.74
C GLU A 46 -18.58 10.92 0.58
N THR A 47 -19.41 10.11 -0.06
CA THR A 47 -20.84 10.37 -0.29
C THR A 47 -21.64 9.10 -0.06
N ASP A 48 -22.92 9.27 0.25
CA ASP A 48 -23.86 8.16 0.35
C ASP A 48 -24.48 7.88 -1.00
N LEU A 49 -24.24 6.69 -1.55
CA LEU A 49 -24.83 6.24 -2.80
C LEU A 49 -26.02 5.32 -2.51
N ASP A 50 -27.05 5.39 -3.37
CA ASP A 50 -28.10 4.38 -3.38
C ASP A 50 -27.45 3.02 -3.69
N ILE A 51 -27.64 2.05 -2.79
CA ILE A 51 -26.99 0.75 -2.88
C ILE A 51 -27.37 -0.02 -4.15
N THR A 52 -28.54 0.27 -4.71
CA THR A 52 -29.04 -0.35 -5.94
C THR A 52 -28.30 0.13 -7.18
N THR A 53 -27.62 1.28 -7.11
CA THR A 53 -26.79 1.81 -8.20
C THR A 53 -25.37 1.26 -8.19
N VAL A 54 -25.01 0.47 -7.18
CA VAL A 54 -23.66 -0.08 -7.01
C VAL A 54 -23.66 -1.55 -7.38
N GLN A 55 -22.67 -1.97 -8.16
CA GLN A 55 -22.49 -3.36 -8.59
C GLN A 55 -21.09 -3.88 -8.28
N PRO A 56 -20.94 -5.19 -7.98
CA PRO A 56 -19.63 -5.82 -7.83
C PRO A 56 -18.84 -5.77 -9.13
N SER A 57 -17.51 -5.70 -9.03
CA SER A 57 -16.64 -5.89 -10.20
C SER A 57 -16.69 -7.35 -10.70
N THR A 58 -16.70 -7.53 -12.02
CA THR A 58 -16.63 -8.85 -12.67
C THR A 58 -15.27 -9.53 -12.41
N ASP A 59 -14.22 -8.75 -12.18
CA ASP A 59 -12.84 -9.22 -11.99
C ASP A 59 -12.45 -9.41 -10.52
N ASN A 60 -13.44 -9.51 -9.63
CA ASN A 60 -13.12 -9.70 -8.22
C ASN A 60 -12.45 -11.05 -7.95
N HIS A 61 -11.23 -10.98 -7.45
CA HIS A 61 -10.40 -12.15 -7.13
C HIS A 61 -10.91 -12.95 -5.93
N ARG A 62 -11.74 -12.35 -5.07
CA ARG A 62 -12.30 -13.00 -3.89
C ARG A 62 -13.63 -13.64 -4.20
N LYS A 63 -13.62 -14.92 -4.60
CA LYS A 63 -14.82 -15.69 -4.95
C LYS A 63 -15.54 -16.32 -3.74
N THR A 64 -14.86 -16.45 -2.60
CA THR A 64 -15.42 -17.10 -1.41
C THR A 64 -15.46 -16.13 -0.23
N PHE A 65 -16.66 -15.98 0.35
CA PHE A 65 -16.89 -15.21 1.55
C PHE A 65 -17.36 -16.20 2.64
N ASN A 66 -16.87 -16.01 3.85
CA ASN A 66 -17.37 -16.76 4.99
C ASN A 66 -18.70 -16.14 5.43
N ASP A 67 -19.79 -16.90 5.31
CA ASP A 67 -21.14 -16.42 5.56
C ASP A 67 -21.34 -15.96 7.02
N ALA A 68 -20.79 -16.67 8.00
CA ALA A 68 -20.88 -16.28 9.41
C ALA A 68 -20.24 -14.91 9.65
N SER A 69 -19.02 -14.70 9.15
CA SER A 69 -18.33 -13.41 9.31
C SER A 69 -18.95 -12.28 8.48
N LEU A 70 -19.73 -12.60 7.44
CA LEU A 70 -20.49 -11.62 6.68
C LEU A 70 -21.75 -11.20 7.43
N GLN A 71 -22.42 -12.14 8.12
CA GLN A 71 -23.57 -11.85 8.97
C GLN A 71 -23.21 -10.99 10.17
N GLU A 72 -22.12 -11.32 10.88
CA GLU A 72 -21.59 -10.47 11.97
C GLU A 72 -21.35 -9.03 11.51
N LEU A 73 -20.76 -8.87 10.33
CA LEU A 73 -20.55 -7.54 9.75
C LEU A 73 -21.89 -6.85 9.40
N ALA A 74 -22.88 -7.60 8.91
CA ALA A 74 -24.19 -7.05 8.61
C ALA A 74 -24.93 -6.59 9.87
N GLU A 75 -24.80 -7.30 10.98
CA GLU A 75 -25.34 -6.89 12.28
C GLU A 75 -24.70 -5.60 12.77
N SER A 76 -23.37 -5.52 12.73
CA SER A 76 -22.66 -4.30 13.06
C SER A 76 -23.10 -3.11 12.18
N ILE A 77 -23.30 -3.34 10.87
CA ILE A 77 -23.77 -2.29 9.94
C ILE A 77 -25.20 -1.84 10.28
N ARG A 78 -26.08 -2.72 10.77
CA ARG A 78 -27.43 -2.34 11.23
C ARG A 78 -27.38 -1.41 12.45
N GLU A 79 -26.40 -1.61 13.32
CA GLU A 79 -26.28 -0.85 14.57
C GLU A 79 -25.61 0.51 14.36
N VAL A 80 -24.47 0.53 13.66
CA VAL A 80 -23.61 1.73 13.58
C VAL A 80 -23.42 2.26 12.16
N GLY A 81 -23.99 1.61 11.15
CA GLY A 81 -23.78 1.97 9.74
C GLY A 81 -22.44 1.53 9.19
N VAL A 82 -22.15 1.96 7.96
CA VAL A 82 -20.87 1.70 7.28
C VAL A 82 -19.86 2.76 7.73
N LEU A 83 -18.94 2.38 8.62
CA LEU A 83 -17.93 3.29 9.16
C LEU A 83 -16.84 3.65 8.13
N GLN A 84 -16.48 2.71 7.27
CA GLN A 84 -15.45 2.91 6.24
C GLN A 84 -16.06 2.83 4.85
N ALA A 85 -15.91 3.89 4.06
CA ALA A 85 -16.42 3.96 2.69
C ALA A 85 -15.86 2.83 1.81
N ILE A 86 -16.67 2.38 0.87
CA ILE A 86 -16.21 1.56 -0.24
C ILE A 86 -15.60 2.45 -1.32
N ALA A 87 -14.72 1.90 -2.16
CA ALA A 87 -14.24 2.60 -3.35
C ALA A 87 -14.99 2.13 -4.59
N VAL A 88 -15.46 3.09 -5.36
CA VAL A 88 -16.22 2.82 -6.59
C VAL A 88 -15.74 3.72 -7.72
N ARG A 89 -16.03 3.31 -8.96
CA ARG A 89 -15.87 4.14 -10.17
C ARG A 89 -17.18 4.17 -10.97
N PRO A 90 -17.42 5.20 -11.79
CA PRO A 90 -18.54 5.20 -12.72
C PRO A 90 -18.46 3.99 -13.66
N HIS A 91 -19.59 3.30 -13.86
CA HIS A 91 -19.70 2.18 -14.77
C HIS A 91 -20.30 2.61 -16.11
N THR A 92 -19.81 2.06 -17.22
CA THR A 92 -20.24 2.41 -18.59
C THR A 92 -21.72 2.13 -18.84
N GLY A 93 -22.31 1.15 -18.16
CA GLY A 93 -23.74 0.82 -18.21
C GLY A 93 -24.62 1.66 -17.27
N GLY A 94 -24.07 2.67 -16.62
CA GLY A 94 -24.74 3.47 -15.60
C GLY A 94 -24.48 2.92 -14.18
N GLY A 95 -24.59 3.80 -13.18
CA GLY A 95 -24.26 3.49 -11.80
C GLY A 95 -22.76 3.39 -11.55
N TYR A 96 -22.38 2.59 -10.55
CA TYR A 96 -21.03 2.51 -10.05
C TYR A 96 -20.56 1.05 -9.92
N GLU A 97 -19.31 0.80 -10.24
CA GLU A 97 -18.63 -0.49 -10.06
C GLU A 97 -17.67 -0.41 -8.88
N ILE A 98 -17.67 -1.45 -8.03
CA ILE A 98 -16.80 -1.52 -6.85
C ILE A 98 -15.37 -1.80 -7.27
N ILE A 99 -14.44 -0.94 -6.84
CA ILE A 99 -12.99 -1.17 -6.94
C ILE A 99 -12.53 -2.05 -5.77
N TYR A 100 -12.88 -1.66 -4.53
CA TYR A 100 -12.64 -2.46 -3.32
C TYR A 100 -13.70 -2.18 -2.25
N GLY A 101 -13.83 -3.11 -1.29
CA GLY A 101 -14.83 -3.03 -0.22
C GLY A 101 -16.07 -3.90 -0.44
N GLU A 102 -16.03 -4.91 -1.33
CA GLU A 102 -17.18 -5.78 -1.64
C GLU A 102 -17.78 -6.47 -0.41
N ARG A 103 -16.99 -6.83 0.61
CA ARG A 103 -17.53 -7.38 1.85
C ARG A 103 -18.50 -6.42 2.53
N ARG A 104 -18.14 -5.13 2.59
CA ARG A 104 -18.99 -4.07 3.16
C ARG A 104 -20.26 -3.90 2.36
N TYR A 105 -20.18 -3.91 1.04
CA TYR A 105 -21.33 -3.85 0.15
C TYR A 105 -22.27 -5.03 0.38
N ARG A 106 -21.77 -6.27 0.36
CA ARG A 106 -22.59 -7.47 0.60
C ARG A 106 -23.22 -7.48 1.99
N ALA A 107 -22.46 -7.09 3.01
CA ALA A 107 -23.00 -6.99 4.38
C ALA A 107 -24.05 -5.88 4.49
N SER A 108 -23.90 -4.77 3.76
CA SER A 108 -24.91 -3.69 3.70
C SER A 108 -26.20 -4.16 3.04
N LEU A 109 -26.13 -4.98 1.98
CA LEU A 109 -27.31 -5.62 1.38
C LEU A 109 -28.02 -6.54 2.38
N LEU A 110 -27.27 -7.39 3.10
CA LEU A 110 -27.82 -8.28 4.16
C LEU A 110 -28.38 -7.48 5.33
N ALA A 111 -27.83 -6.33 5.64
CA ALA A 111 -28.34 -5.43 6.65
C ALA A 111 -29.64 -4.71 6.23
N GLY A 112 -30.00 -4.73 4.94
CA GLY A 112 -31.15 -4.02 4.39
C GLY A 112 -30.90 -2.51 4.24
N ALA A 113 -29.63 -2.08 4.13
CA ALA A 113 -29.27 -0.69 3.95
C ALA A 113 -29.75 -0.18 2.58
N LYS A 114 -30.30 1.04 2.55
CA LYS A 114 -30.72 1.70 1.31
C LYS A 114 -29.59 2.46 0.64
N THR A 115 -28.65 2.95 1.44
CA THR A 115 -27.50 3.69 0.99
C THR A 115 -26.21 3.07 1.52
N ILE A 116 -25.10 3.32 0.84
CA ILE A 116 -23.77 2.90 1.27
C ILE A 116 -22.78 4.05 1.10
N LYS A 117 -21.97 4.28 2.12
CA LYS A 117 -20.90 5.28 2.07
C LYS A 117 -19.83 4.86 1.07
N ALA A 118 -19.52 5.72 0.12
CA ALA A 118 -18.60 5.45 -0.98
C ALA A 118 -17.70 6.64 -1.30
N THR A 119 -16.48 6.34 -1.73
CA THR A 119 -15.57 7.28 -2.39
C THR A 119 -15.58 6.98 -3.88
N ILE A 120 -15.92 7.98 -4.70
CA ILE A 120 -15.98 7.82 -6.15
C ILE A 120 -14.63 8.22 -6.73
N TYR A 121 -14.03 7.32 -7.49
CA TYR A 121 -12.79 7.55 -8.24
C TYR A 121 -13.14 7.74 -9.73
N ASN A 122 -13.06 8.97 -10.20
CA ASN A 122 -13.32 9.28 -11.61
C ASN A 122 -12.09 8.98 -12.47
N ASN A 123 -12.32 8.66 -13.74
CA ASN A 123 -11.28 8.44 -14.76
C ASN A 123 -10.29 7.32 -14.39
N VAL A 124 -10.78 6.26 -13.76
CA VAL A 124 -10.01 5.07 -13.42
C VAL A 124 -10.19 4.01 -14.49
N THR A 125 -9.12 3.59 -15.12
CA THR A 125 -9.10 2.47 -16.06
C THR A 125 -9.27 1.13 -15.32
N ASP A 126 -9.60 0.04 -16.06
CA ASP A 126 -9.73 -1.30 -15.48
C ASP A 126 -8.45 -1.73 -14.77
N ASP A 127 -7.33 -1.50 -15.41
CA ASP A 127 -6.02 -1.79 -14.84
C ASP A 127 -5.72 -1.01 -13.56
N GLU A 128 -6.06 0.29 -13.50
CA GLU A 128 -5.88 1.09 -12.29
C GLU A 128 -6.80 0.64 -11.18
N ALA A 129 -8.03 0.28 -11.50
CA ALA A 129 -8.98 -0.28 -10.54
C ALA A 129 -8.46 -1.59 -9.93
N GLU A 130 -7.90 -2.47 -10.76
CA GLU A 130 -7.27 -3.70 -10.27
C GLU A 130 -6.07 -3.42 -9.38
N ASP A 131 -5.17 -2.50 -9.77
CA ASP A 131 -4.01 -2.10 -8.96
C ASP A 131 -4.42 -1.51 -7.60
N MET A 132 -5.49 -0.72 -7.56
CA MET A 132 -6.07 -0.18 -6.33
C MET A 132 -6.60 -1.30 -5.44
N SER A 133 -7.32 -2.26 -6.01
CA SER A 133 -7.86 -3.42 -5.30
C SER A 133 -6.75 -4.32 -4.74
N LEU A 134 -5.72 -4.61 -5.54
CA LEU A 134 -4.55 -5.37 -5.07
C LEU A 134 -3.78 -4.64 -3.97
N SER A 135 -3.62 -3.34 -4.11
CA SER A 135 -2.93 -2.51 -3.11
C SER A 135 -3.68 -2.48 -1.77
N GLU A 136 -5.01 -2.34 -1.79
CA GLU A 136 -5.83 -2.42 -0.58
C GLU A 136 -5.69 -3.79 0.11
N ASN A 137 -5.73 -4.86 -0.68
CA ASN A 137 -5.55 -6.21 -0.16
C ASN A 137 -4.18 -6.40 0.50
N LEU A 138 -3.10 -5.88 -0.10
CA LEU A 138 -1.74 -5.99 0.44
C LEU A 138 -1.53 -5.17 1.72
N GLN A 139 -2.35 -4.16 1.99
CA GLN A 139 -2.28 -3.34 3.20
C GLN A 139 -2.97 -3.97 4.41
N ARG A 140 -3.69 -5.08 4.24
CA ARG A 140 -4.33 -5.78 5.36
C ARG A 140 -3.29 -6.48 6.23
N GLU A 141 -3.52 -6.48 7.54
CA GLU A 141 -2.59 -7.09 8.51
C GLU A 141 -2.44 -8.62 8.34
N GLN A 142 -3.46 -9.31 7.81
CA GLN A 142 -3.50 -10.77 7.72
C GLN A 142 -3.65 -11.27 6.28
N VAL A 143 -2.73 -10.85 5.40
CA VAL A 143 -2.67 -11.40 4.04
C VAL A 143 -1.92 -12.74 4.08
N ARG A 144 -2.48 -13.75 3.44
CA ARG A 144 -1.78 -15.03 3.30
C ARG A 144 -0.53 -14.84 2.43
N PRO A 145 0.61 -15.44 2.79
CA PRO A 145 1.85 -15.31 2.01
C PRO A 145 1.69 -15.61 0.52
N THR A 146 0.85 -16.58 0.17
CA THR A 146 0.56 -16.96 -1.22
C THR A 146 -0.31 -15.93 -1.96
N GLU A 147 -1.22 -15.25 -1.26
CA GLU A 147 -2.04 -14.17 -1.85
C GLU A 147 -1.17 -12.93 -2.08
N GLU A 148 -0.31 -12.60 -1.11
CA GLU A 148 0.66 -11.53 -1.23
C GLU A 148 1.63 -11.75 -2.39
N ALA A 149 2.14 -12.97 -2.54
CA ALA A 149 2.99 -13.37 -3.64
C ALA A 149 2.33 -13.17 -5.01
N LYS A 150 1.06 -13.59 -5.14
CA LYS A 150 0.28 -13.40 -6.38
C LYS A 150 0.04 -11.92 -6.70
N ALA A 151 -0.24 -11.12 -5.67
CA ALA A 151 -0.46 -9.69 -5.85
C ALA A 151 0.82 -8.98 -6.31
N PHE A 152 1.97 -9.22 -5.67
CA PHE A 152 3.26 -8.66 -6.09
C PHE A 152 3.63 -9.08 -7.51
N LYS A 153 3.44 -10.36 -7.84
CA LYS A 153 3.71 -10.87 -9.19
C LYS A 153 2.89 -10.12 -10.25
N ARG A 154 1.59 -9.97 -10.03
CA ARG A 154 0.71 -9.23 -10.96
C ARG A 154 1.12 -7.77 -11.13
N LEU A 155 1.45 -7.07 -10.04
CA LEU A 155 1.88 -5.68 -10.11
C LEU A 155 3.16 -5.52 -10.94
N LEU A 156 4.11 -6.47 -10.82
CA LEU A 156 5.35 -6.48 -11.62
C LEU A 156 5.10 -6.84 -13.08
N GLU A 157 4.28 -7.87 -13.36
CA GLU A 157 4.01 -8.35 -14.73
C GLU A 157 3.32 -7.28 -15.60
N LYS A 158 2.54 -6.40 -15.01
CA LYS A 158 1.92 -5.28 -15.71
C LYS A 158 2.88 -4.16 -16.11
N GLY A 159 4.13 -4.21 -15.65
CA GLY A 159 5.18 -3.27 -16.01
C GLY A 159 4.96 -1.83 -15.52
N ARG A 160 3.97 -1.61 -14.62
CA ARG A 160 3.72 -0.29 -14.01
C ARG A 160 4.51 -0.08 -12.73
N TYR A 161 4.89 -1.16 -12.08
CA TYR A 161 5.70 -1.18 -10.87
C TYR A 161 6.98 -1.94 -11.14
N ASP A 162 8.08 -1.38 -10.71
CA ASP A 162 9.34 -2.07 -10.53
C ASP A 162 9.54 -2.44 -9.06
N MET A 163 10.60 -3.17 -8.75
CA MET A 163 10.88 -3.61 -7.39
C MET A 163 11.04 -2.43 -6.43
N TYR A 164 11.69 -1.35 -6.87
CA TYR A 164 11.91 -0.16 -6.07
C TYR A 164 10.59 0.53 -5.70
N SER A 165 9.68 0.68 -6.67
CA SER A 165 8.36 1.25 -6.47
C SER A 165 7.52 0.43 -5.48
N LEU A 166 7.60 -0.91 -5.54
CA LEU A 166 6.92 -1.79 -4.59
C LEU A 166 7.47 -1.63 -3.17
N VAL A 167 8.81 -1.61 -3.03
CA VAL A 167 9.49 -1.38 -1.74
C VAL A 167 9.02 -0.06 -1.12
N SER A 168 9.05 1.02 -1.90
CA SER A 168 8.65 2.34 -1.45
C SER A 168 7.17 2.41 -1.07
N ARG A 169 6.29 1.81 -1.90
CA ARG A 169 4.83 1.89 -1.73
C ARG A 169 4.32 1.08 -0.53
N PHE A 170 4.85 -0.13 -0.35
CA PHE A 170 4.37 -1.07 0.67
C PHE A 170 5.22 -1.10 1.94
N GLY A 171 6.33 -0.36 1.99
CA GLY A 171 7.23 -0.32 3.15
C GLY A 171 7.84 -1.70 3.48
N ARG A 172 7.98 -2.56 2.48
CA ARG A 172 8.56 -3.90 2.62
C ARG A 172 9.95 -3.92 2.00
N SER A 173 10.90 -4.67 2.60
CA SER A 173 12.23 -4.79 2.00
C SER A 173 12.18 -5.57 0.68
N GLU A 174 13.12 -5.28 -0.22
CA GLU A 174 13.28 -6.02 -1.48
C GLU A 174 13.41 -7.53 -1.24
N LYS A 175 14.21 -7.94 -0.25
CA LYS A 175 14.36 -9.33 0.18
C LYS A 175 13.02 -9.97 0.56
N TYR A 176 12.15 -9.22 1.25
CA TYR A 176 10.83 -9.70 1.63
C TYR A 176 9.99 -9.98 0.38
N ILE A 177 9.93 -9.04 -0.56
CA ILE A 177 9.14 -9.17 -1.79
C ILE A 177 9.66 -10.35 -2.63
N TYR A 178 10.99 -10.48 -2.81
CA TYR A 178 11.59 -11.63 -3.50
C TYR A 178 11.25 -12.97 -2.84
N THR A 179 11.27 -13.03 -1.50
CA THR A 179 10.90 -14.25 -0.78
C THR A 179 9.45 -14.63 -1.01
N ARG A 180 8.56 -13.63 -1.11
CA ARG A 180 7.13 -13.89 -1.46
C ARG A 180 6.98 -14.37 -2.88
N LEU A 181 7.64 -13.75 -3.85
CA LEU A 181 7.56 -14.14 -5.26
C LEU A 181 7.96 -15.60 -5.50
N LYS A 182 8.96 -16.10 -4.77
CA LYS A 182 9.38 -17.52 -4.81
C LYS A 182 8.30 -18.53 -4.37
N LEU A 183 7.26 -18.09 -3.68
CA LEU A 183 6.16 -18.97 -3.29
C LEU A 183 5.19 -19.27 -4.46
N ASN A 184 5.38 -18.62 -5.60
CA ASN A 184 4.58 -18.83 -6.82
C ASN A 184 5.32 -19.63 -7.91
N GLU A 185 6.53 -20.09 -7.62
CA GLU A 185 7.31 -21.02 -8.44
C GLU A 185 7.01 -22.46 -8.02
#